data_b867698ff6056993ab9af0d548fa551d
#
_entry.id   b867698ff6056993ab9af0d548fa551d
#
_cell.length_a   1.000
_cell.length_b   1.000
_cell.length_c   1.000
_cell.angle_alpha   90.00
_cell.angle_beta   90.00
_cell.angle_gamma   90.00
#
_symmetry.space_group_name_H-M   'P 1'
#
loop_
_entity.id
_entity.type
_entity.pdbx_description
1 polymer ?
#
loop_
_entity_poly.entity_id
_entity_poly.type
_entity_poly.pdbx_seq_one_letter_code
_entity_poly.pdbx_strand_id
1 'polypeptide(L)'
;MCIRDSVKGDWEVELAVVISKTARNVEESDALSYVAGYTICNDVSEREWQLEHGSQWSKGKSFDTFAPVGPWLVTKDEIPDPHNLAMWLDLNGKRMQTGNTSTMIFGIEKLISYLSYFVTLQPGDIISTGTPPGVGMGVKPDPVFLKVGDEMRLGIDGLGEQKQTVIADQ
;
A
#
# COMPACT_ATOMS: atom_id res chain seq x y z
N MET A 1 -13.19 7.77 2.74
CA MET A 1 -11.92 8.49 2.50
C MET A 1 -12.26 9.91 2.11
N CYS A 2 -11.74 10.88 2.86
CA CYS A 2 -11.91 12.30 2.55
C CYS A 2 -10.84 12.75 1.56
N ILE A 3 -11.23 13.46 0.51
CA ILE A 3 -10.29 14.27 -0.25
C ILE A 3 -10.55 15.72 0.14
N ARG A 4 -9.61 16.33 0.87
CA ARG A 4 -9.55 17.78 1.03
C ARG A 4 -9.42 18.39 -0.37
N ASP A 5 -9.32 19.66 -0.54
CA ASP A 5 -9.20 20.36 -1.84
C ASP A 5 -8.13 19.77 -2.79
N SER A 6 -7.90 18.46 -2.68
CA SER A 6 -7.00 17.67 -3.49
C SER A 6 -7.62 17.39 -4.85
N VAL A 7 -6.88 17.69 -5.89
CA VAL A 7 -7.30 17.47 -7.29
C VAL A 7 -6.55 16.32 -7.97
N LYS A 8 -5.52 15.77 -7.32
CA LYS A 8 -4.67 14.70 -7.89
C LYS A 8 -4.59 13.47 -6.97
N GLY A 9 -5.69 13.15 -6.29
CA GLY A 9 -5.80 11.92 -5.50
C GLY A 9 -5.70 10.67 -6.38
N ASP A 10 -4.87 9.71 -5.99
CA ASP A 10 -4.57 8.49 -6.74
C ASP A 10 -4.61 7.27 -5.83
N TRP A 11 -4.74 6.09 -6.38
CA TRP A 11 -4.86 4.80 -5.71
C TRP A 11 -3.61 3.96 -5.88
N GLU A 12 -3.30 3.14 -4.88
CA GLU A 12 -2.16 2.21 -4.88
C GLU A 12 -2.48 0.96 -4.04
N VAL A 13 -2.92 -0.14 -4.66
CA VAL A 13 -3.04 -1.40 -3.93
C VAL A 13 -1.67 -1.95 -3.58
N GLU A 14 -1.43 -2.26 -2.30
CA GLU A 14 -0.15 -2.73 -1.81
C GLU A 14 -0.31 -3.87 -0.80
N LEU A 15 0.62 -4.83 -0.85
CA LEU A 15 0.82 -5.74 0.27
C LEU A 15 1.39 -4.94 1.44
N ALA A 16 0.82 -5.10 2.61
CA ALA A 16 1.32 -4.51 3.85
C ALA A 16 1.84 -5.61 4.78
N VAL A 17 3.08 -5.46 5.24
CA VAL A 17 3.75 -6.38 6.16
C VAL A 17 3.69 -5.81 7.56
N VAL A 18 3.19 -6.58 8.53
CA VAL A 18 3.08 -6.17 9.94
C VAL A 18 4.20 -6.80 10.75
N ILE A 19 4.93 -5.98 11.49
CA ILE A 19 6.07 -6.40 12.32
C ILE A 19 5.57 -7.01 13.65
N SER A 20 6.16 -8.12 14.07
CA SER A 20 5.77 -8.86 15.30
C SER A 20 6.62 -8.55 16.53
N LYS A 21 7.87 -8.18 16.33
CA LYS A 21 8.86 -7.94 17.40
C LYS A 21 9.85 -6.88 16.97
N THR A 22 10.49 -6.22 17.94
CA THR A 22 11.50 -5.18 17.67
C THR A 22 12.58 -5.69 16.73
N ALA A 23 12.77 -4.99 15.62
CA ALA A 23 13.73 -5.32 14.56
C ALA A 23 14.72 -4.16 14.36
N ARG A 24 16.02 -4.46 14.53
CA ARG A 24 17.12 -3.52 14.34
C ARG A 24 18.32 -4.25 13.78
N ASN A 25 18.88 -3.75 12.66
CA ASN A 25 20.01 -4.37 11.96
C ASN A 25 19.75 -5.87 11.67
N VAL A 26 18.58 -6.17 11.11
CA VAL A 26 18.16 -7.54 10.82
C VAL A 26 18.79 -8.02 9.53
N GLU A 27 19.40 -9.22 9.53
CA GLU A 27 19.87 -9.87 8.31
C GLU A 27 18.68 -10.35 7.45
N GLU A 28 18.84 -10.33 6.11
CA GLU A 28 17.77 -10.76 5.19
C GLU A 28 17.29 -12.19 5.48
N SER A 29 18.22 -13.10 5.83
CA SER A 29 17.90 -14.49 6.18
C SER A 29 16.96 -14.64 7.37
N ASP A 30 16.94 -13.67 8.28
CA ASP A 30 16.16 -13.71 9.51
C ASP A 30 14.87 -12.87 9.43
N ALA A 31 14.74 -12.06 8.39
CA ALA A 31 13.73 -11.00 8.28
C ALA A 31 12.29 -11.51 8.44
N LEU A 32 11.92 -12.63 7.81
CA LEU A 32 10.57 -13.19 7.93
C LEU A 32 10.23 -13.67 9.35
N SER A 33 11.23 -13.88 10.21
CA SER A 33 10.99 -14.20 11.63
C SER A 33 10.42 -13.01 12.42
N TYR A 34 10.52 -11.79 11.87
CA TYR A 34 10.01 -10.54 12.45
C TYR A 34 8.61 -10.18 11.94
N VAL A 35 8.03 -10.97 11.06
CA VAL A 35 6.69 -10.74 10.51
C VAL A 35 5.62 -11.36 11.40
N ALA A 36 4.60 -10.59 11.77
CA ALA A 36 3.38 -11.07 12.42
C ALA A 36 2.41 -11.65 11.39
N GLY A 37 2.27 -10.97 10.25
CA GLY A 37 1.36 -11.33 9.17
C GLY A 37 1.28 -10.23 8.14
N TYR A 38 0.24 -10.33 7.32
CA TYR A 38 0.03 -9.51 6.13
C TYR A 38 -1.37 -8.93 6.12
N THR A 39 -1.52 -7.80 5.45
CA THR A 39 -2.82 -7.16 5.22
C THR A 39 -2.77 -6.36 3.92
N ILE A 40 -3.86 -5.75 3.54
CA ILE A 40 -3.93 -4.88 2.36
C ILE A 40 -3.79 -3.43 2.82
N CYS A 41 -3.00 -2.63 2.11
CA CYS A 41 -3.00 -1.18 2.19
C CYS A 41 -3.42 -0.60 0.84
N ASN A 42 -4.21 0.46 0.85
CA ASN A 42 -4.34 1.35 -0.30
C ASN A 42 -3.51 2.59 0.01
N ASP A 43 -2.28 2.67 -0.51
CA ASP A 43 -1.37 3.80 -0.27
C ASP A 43 -1.80 5.02 -1.07
N VAL A 44 -2.99 5.53 -0.73
CA VAL A 44 -3.59 6.68 -1.40
C VAL A 44 -2.62 7.84 -1.40
N SER A 45 -2.45 8.42 -2.60
CA SER A 45 -1.44 9.43 -2.85
C SER A 45 -2.06 10.69 -3.41
N GLU A 46 -1.74 11.83 -2.84
CA GLU A 46 -2.02 13.12 -3.45
C GLU A 46 -0.79 13.55 -4.26
N ARG A 47 -0.87 13.43 -5.59
CA ARG A 47 0.29 13.53 -6.48
C ARG A 47 0.88 14.94 -6.56
N GLU A 48 0.07 15.98 -6.42
CA GLU A 48 0.56 17.35 -6.43
C GLU A 48 1.48 17.60 -5.22
N TRP A 49 1.00 17.25 -4.01
CA TRP A 49 1.79 17.40 -2.79
C TRP A 49 2.98 16.44 -2.71
N GLN A 50 2.87 15.29 -3.36
CA GLN A 50 3.97 14.33 -3.45
C GLN A 50 5.11 14.84 -4.35
N LEU A 51 4.78 15.42 -5.51
CA LEU A 51 5.75 15.64 -6.60
C LEU A 51 6.05 17.11 -6.89
N GLU A 52 5.08 18.02 -6.65
CA GLU A 52 5.19 19.42 -7.10
C GLU A 52 5.52 20.40 -5.96
N HIS A 53 5.37 20.00 -4.70
CA HIS A 53 5.65 20.80 -3.52
C HIS A 53 6.95 20.38 -2.78
N GLY A 54 8.02 20.16 -3.51
CA GLY A 54 9.32 19.72 -3.01
C GLY A 54 9.46 18.19 -3.04
N SER A 55 10.58 17.68 -2.56
CA SER A 55 10.96 16.27 -2.69
C SER A 55 10.49 15.38 -1.53
N GLN A 56 9.78 15.90 -0.54
CA GLN A 56 9.32 15.13 0.62
C GLN A 56 7.96 14.49 0.34
N TRP A 57 7.97 13.23 -0.01
CA TRP A 57 6.78 12.46 -0.42
C TRP A 57 5.74 12.27 0.67
N SER A 58 6.15 12.24 1.94
CA SER A 58 5.23 12.01 3.05
C SER A 58 4.06 12.99 3.08
N LYS A 59 4.22 14.22 2.57
CA LYS A 59 3.13 15.19 2.47
C LYS A 59 1.97 14.68 1.61
N GLY A 60 2.26 14.00 0.51
CA GLY A 60 1.27 13.44 -0.40
C GLY A 60 0.71 12.09 0.05
N LYS A 61 1.26 11.47 1.10
CA LYS A 61 0.88 10.16 1.61
C LYS A 61 0.14 10.19 2.95
N SER A 62 0.15 11.34 3.64
CA SER A 62 -0.24 11.43 5.05
C SER A 62 -1.45 12.33 5.31
N PHE A 63 -2.32 12.54 4.31
CA PHE A 63 -3.60 13.20 4.56
C PHE A 63 -4.50 12.32 5.45
N ASP A 64 -5.38 12.95 6.21
CA ASP A 64 -6.35 12.24 7.03
C ASP A 64 -7.12 11.22 6.18
N THR A 65 -7.35 10.03 6.72
CA THR A 65 -7.99 8.89 6.04
C THR A 65 -7.22 8.25 4.89
N PHE A 66 -6.00 8.69 4.57
CA PHE A 66 -5.11 8.02 3.63
C PHE A 66 -4.54 6.73 4.23
N ALA A 67 -3.96 5.88 3.39
CA ALA A 67 -3.44 4.56 3.76
C ALA A 67 -4.45 3.69 4.55
N PRO A 68 -5.71 3.50 4.09
CA PRO A 68 -6.61 2.57 4.74
C PRO A 68 -6.03 1.16 4.71
N VAL A 69 -5.96 0.52 5.89
CA VAL A 69 -5.38 -0.80 6.11
C VAL A 69 -6.46 -1.78 6.55
N GLY A 70 -6.44 -2.99 6.06
CA GLY A 70 -7.39 -4.06 6.40
C GLY A 70 -7.75 -4.93 5.19
N PRO A 71 -8.85 -5.72 5.27
CA PRO A 71 -9.89 -5.70 6.31
C PRO A 71 -9.47 -6.36 7.63
N TRP A 72 -8.44 -7.20 7.63
CA TRP A 72 -7.89 -7.88 8.80
C TRP A 72 -6.41 -8.16 8.61
N LEU A 73 -5.74 -8.51 9.69
CA LEU A 73 -4.40 -9.07 9.68
C LEU A 73 -4.51 -10.60 9.52
N VAL A 74 -3.89 -11.13 8.46
CA VAL A 74 -3.73 -12.58 8.27
C VAL A 74 -2.35 -12.97 8.76
N THR A 75 -2.29 -13.92 9.68
CA THR A 75 -1.01 -14.36 10.25
C THR A 75 -0.14 -15.09 9.22
N LYS A 76 1.16 -14.99 9.36
CA LYS A 76 2.11 -15.47 8.34
C LYS A 76 2.02 -16.98 8.06
N ASP A 77 1.53 -17.76 9.00
CA ASP A 77 1.33 -19.20 8.84
C ASP A 77 0.17 -19.55 7.89
N GLU A 78 -0.78 -18.62 7.70
CA GLU A 78 -1.87 -18.77 6.74
C GLU A 78 -1.49 -18.30 5.31
N ILE A 79 -0.36 -17.62 5.17
CA ILE A 79 0.18 -17.14 3.87
C ILE A 79 1.54 -17.82 3.61
N PRO A 80 1.55 -19.01 3.03
CA PRO A 80 2.78 -19.80 2.87
C PRO A 80 3.79 -19.17 1.91
N ASP A 81 3.35 -18.38 0.94
CA ASP A 81 4.21 -17.68 -0.01
C ASP A 81 3.74 -16.23 -0.24
N PRO A 82 4.22 -15.27 0.55
CA PRO A 82 3.83 -13.87 0.40
C PRO A 82 4.39 -13.22 -0.89
N HIS A 83 5.31 -13.89 -1.58
CA HIS A 83 5.89 -13.41 -2.83
C HIS A 83 5.15 -13.91 -4.08
N ASN A 84 3.99 -14.56 -3.92
CA ASN A 84 3.18 -15.04 -5.05
C ASN A 84 1.69 -14.87 -4.79
N LEU A 85 1.26 -13.66 -4.46
CA LEU A 85 -0.14 -13.31 -4.24
C LEU A 85 -0.63 -12.43 -5.39
N ALA A 86 -1.72 -12.84 -6.06
CA ALA A 86 -2.37 -11.96 -7.02
C ALA A 86 -3.03 -10.78 -6.30
N MET A 87 -2.97 -9.60 -6.93
CA MET A 87 -3.50 -8.37 -6.36
C MET A 87 -4.16 -7.51 -7.43
N TRP A 88 -5.17 -6.76 -7.04
CA TRP A 88 -5.96 -5.98 -7.97
C TRP A 88 -6.65 -4.77 -7.33
N LEU A 89 -6.98 -3.79 -8.16
CA LEU A 89 -7.83 -2.67 -7.78
C LEU A 89 -8.77 -2.30 -8.92
N ASP A 90 -10.04 -2.11 -8.57
CA ASP A 90 -11.09 -1.59 -9.47
C ASP A 90 -11.50 -0.18 -9.01
N LEU A 91 -11.68 0.72 -9.97
CA LEU A 91 -12.28 2.05 -9.78
C LEU A 91 -13.62 2.09 -10.51
N ASN A 92 -14.71 2.33 -9.79
CA ASN A 92 -16.08 2.37 -10.34
C ASN A 92 -16.41 1.11 -11.16
N GLY A 93 -15.97 -0.05 -10.70
CA GLY A 93 -16.15 -1.34 -11.36
C GLY A 93 -15.24 -1.62 -12.55
N LYS A 94 -14.34 -0.69 -12.90
CA LYS A 94 -13.33 -0.88 -13.95
C LYS A 94 -11.99 -1.29 -13.35
N ARG A 95 -11.41 -2.40 -13.83
CA ARG A 95 -10.07 -2.86 -13.42
C ARG A 95 -9.02 -1.84 -13.82
N MET A 96 -8.30 -1.31 -12.82
CA MET A 96 -7.22 -0.34 -12.99
C MET A 96 -5.85 -0.97 -12.71
N GLN A 97 -5.74 -1.77 -11.66
CA GLN A 97 -4.50 -2.49 -11.34
C GLN A 97 -4.72 -4.00 -11.38
N THR A 98 -3.75 -4.71 -11.93
CA THR A 98 -3.63 -6.16 -11.87
C THR A 98 -2.15 -6.45 -11.70
N GLY A 99 -1.79 -7.16 -10.63
CA GLY A 99 -0.41 -7.45 -10.29
C GLY A 99 -0.27 -8.77 -9.54
N ASN A 100 0.95 -9.05 -9.17
CA ASN A 100 1.31 -10.17 -8.31
C ASN A 100 2.54 -9.76 -7.49
N THR A 101 2.60 -10.14 -6.22
CA THR A 101 3.74 -9.80 -5.35
C THR A 101 5.06 -10.38 -5.84
N SER A 102 5.05 -11.37 -6.74
CA SER A 102 6.26 -11.90 -7.40
C SER A 102 6.97 -10.89 -8.29
N THR A 103 6.31 -9.77 -8.62
CA THR A 103 6.92 -8.70 -9.42
C THR A 103 7.56 -7.59 -8.59
N MET A 104 7.61 -7.72 -7.27
CA MET A 104 8.34 -6.79 -6.41
C MET A 104 9.81 -6.67 -6.86
N ILE A 105 10.32 -5.44 -6.93
CA ILE A 105 11.74 -5.18 -7.23
C ILE A 105 12.63 -5.68 -6.08
N PHE A 106 12.17 -5.46 -4.83
CA PHE A 106 12.81 -5.98 -3.62
C PHE A 106 11.80 -6.81 -2.84
N GLY A 107 12.18 -8.03 -2.47
CA GLY A 107 11.36 -8.90 -1.62
C GLY A 107 11.21 -8.37 -0.18
N ILE A 108 10.29 -8.96 0.55
CA ILE A 108 9.96 -8.57 1.93
C ILE A 108 11.18 -8.62 2.84
N GLU A 109 12.02 -9.63 2.69
CA GLU A 109 13.24 -9.82 3.47
C GLU A 109 14.18 -8.63 3.30
N LYS A 110 14.37 -8.21 2.05
CA LYS A 110 15.19 -7.05 1.72
C LYS A 110 14.63 -5.76 2.30
N LEU A 111 13.31 -5.57 2.23
CA LEU A 111 12.66 -4.37 2.77
C LEU A 111 12.85 -4.29 4.29
N ILE A 112 12.58 -5.38 5.02
CA ILE A 112 12.75 -5.41 6.48
C ILE A 112 14.22 -5.18 6.87
N SER A 113 15.14 -5.91 6.25
CA SER A 113 16.57 -5.76 6.51
C SER A 113 17.02 -4.33 6.30
N TYR A 114 16.71 -3.77 5.14
CA TYR A 114 17.10 -2.41 4.77
C TYR A 114 16.52 -1.34 5.69
N LEU A 115 15.22 -1.40 5.99
CA LEU A 115 14.58 -0.44 6.89
C LEU A 115 15.12 -0.55 8.32
N SER A 116 15.35 -1.76 8.81
CA SER A 116 15.86 -1.98 10.17
C SER A 116 17.28 -1.44 10.40
N TYR A 117 18.01 -1.15 9.33
CA TYR A 117 19.32 -0.49 9.40
C TYR A 117 19.20 0.99 9.78
N PHE A 118 18.16 1.68 9.31
CA PHE A 118 17.97 3.12 9.53
C PHE A 118 17.08 3.42 10.73
N VAL A 119 16.05 2.61 10.95
CA VAL A 119 15.07 2.79 12.01
C VAL A 119 14.87 1.48 12.77
N THR A 120 14.62 1.57 14.06
CA THR A 120 14.21 0.41 14.85
C THR A 120 12.72 0.20 14.63
N LEU A 121 12.36 -0.87 13.90
CA LEU A 121 10.97 -1.27 13.71
C LEU A 121 10.42 -1.84 15.01
N GLN A 122 9.18 -1.51 15.33
CA GLN A 122 8.49 -1.94 16.55
C GLN A 122 7.35 -2.92 16.22
N PRO A 123 6.91 -3.75 17.19
CA PRO A 123 5.70 -4.54 17.02
C PRO A 123 4.51 -3.66 16.62
N GLY A 124 3.82 -4.04 15.55
CA GLY A 124 2.70 -3.28 14.99
C GLY A 124 3.08 -2.26 13.92
N ASP A 125 4.36 -2.01 13.68
CA ASP A 125 4.77 -1.22 12.51
C ASP A 125 4.35 -1.92 11.23
N ILE A 126 3.94 -1.11 10.24
CA ILE A 126 3.47 -1.57 8.95
C ILE A 126 4.44 -1.09 7.86
N ILE A 127 4.89 -2.04 7.03
CA ILE A 127 5.68 -1.76 5.84
C ILE A 127 4.77 -1.92 4.62
N SER A 128 4.50 -0.84 3.91
CA SER A 128 3.85 -0.85 2.61
C SER A 128 4.88 -1.14 1.53
N THR A 129 4.62 -2.14 0.66
CA THR A 129 5.69 -2.78 -0.13
C THR A 129 5.80 -2.28 -1.55
N GLY A 130 4.96 -1.33 -1.93
CA GLY A 130 4.91 -0.79 -3.28
C GLY A 130 3.78 -1.37 -4.12
N THR A 131 3.32 -0.58 -5.07
CA THR A 131 2.14 -0.85 -5.88
C THR A 131 2.49 -1.35 -7.29
N PRO A 132 1.70 -2.28 -7.88
CA PRO A 132 1.87 -2.67 -9.27
C PRO A 132 1.43 -1.56 -10.24
N PRO A 133 1.78 -1.66 -11.54
CA PRO A 133 1.31 -0.72 -12.56
C PRO A 133 -0.22 -0.57 -12.60
N GLY A 134 -0.69 0.60 -13.04
CA GLY A 134 -2.12 0.90 -13.22
C GLY A 134 -2.65 1.99 -12.30
N VAL A 135 -1.77 2.72 -11.61
CA VAL A 135 -2.13 3.94 -10.87
C VAL A 135 -2.66 5.02 -11.82
N GLY A 136 -3.50 5.90 -11.30
CA GLY A 136 -4.18 6.92 -12.09
C GLY A 136 -3.25 7.90 -12.80
N MET A 137 -2.15 8.29 -12.16
CA MET A 137 -1.11 9.12 -12.76
C MET A 137 -0.47 8.46 -13.98
N GLY A 138 -0.43 7.13 -14.03
CA GLY A 138 0.15 6.36 -15.14
C GLY A 138 -0.78 6.16 -16.34
N VAL A 139 -2.06 6.49 -16.24
CA VAL A 139 -3.04 6.31 -17.32
C VAL A 139 -2.70 7.20 -18.51
N LYS A 140 -2.82 6.65 -19.73
CA LYS A 140 -2.56 7.35 -20.98
C LYS A 140 -3.84 7.45 -21.80
N PRO A 141 -4.03 8.52 -22.64
CA PRO A 141 -3.10 9.65 -22.83
C PRO A 141 -3.06 10.63 -21.64
N ASP A 142 -4.14 10.72 -20.86
CA ASP A 142 -4.27 11.68 -19.78
C ASP A 142 -4.40 10.96 -18.44
N PRO A 143 -3.73 11.41 -17.36
CA PRO A 143 -3.91 10.89 -16.01
C PRO A 143 -5.36 10.94 -15.55
N VAL A 144 -5.74 9.97 -14.73
CA VAL A 144 -7.06 9.88 -14.09
C VAL A 144 -6.86 10.02 -12.59
N PHE A 145 -7.58 10.92 -11.94
CA PHE A 145 -7.52 11.14 -10.51
C PHE A 145 -8.89 10.94 -9.86
N LEU A 146 -8.87 10.59 -8.59
CA LEU A 146 -10.06 10.34 -7.77
C LEU A 146 -10.93 11.59 -7.66
N LYS A 147 -12.24 11.37 -7.67
CA LYS A 147 -13.26 12.41 -7.50
C LYS A 147 -14.24 12.00 -6.40
N VAL A 148 -14.89 12.97 -5.78
CA VAL A 148 -15.98 12.71 -4.84
C VAL A 148 -17.04 11.82 -5.50
N GLY A 149 -17.42 10.75 -4.82
CA GLY A 149 -18.36 9.74 -5.30
C GLY A 149 -17.70 8.52 -5.92
N ASP A 150 -16.41 8.57 -6.25
CA ASP A 150 -15.70 7.40 -6.77
C ASP A 150 -15.65 6.28 -5.73
N GLU A 151 -15.80 5.06 -6.21
CA GLU A 151 -15.73 3.84 -5.43
C GLU A 151 -14.51 3.03 -5.85
N MET A 152 -13.62 2.73 -4.89
CA MET A 152 -12.51 1.82 -5.06
C MET A 152 -12.84 0.48 -4.39
N ARG A 153 -12.54 -0.62 -5.09
CA ARG A 153 -12.55 -1.96 -4.53
C ARG A 153 -11.21 -2.62 -4.87
N LEU A 154 -10.55 -3.18 -3.88
CA LEU A 154 -9.22 -3.75 -4.05
C LEU A 154 -9.07 -5.02 -3.22
N GLY A 155 -8.22 -5.93 -3.68
CA GLY A 155 -8.03 -7.21 -3.01
C GLY A 155 -6.67 -7.82 -3.31
N ILE A 156 -6.24 -8.69 -2.39
CA ILE A 156 -5.04 -9.53 -2.52
C ILE A 156 -5.43 -10.95 -2.10
N ASP A 157 -4.97 -11.94 -2.85
CA ASP A 157 -5.24 -13.35 -2.58
C ASP A 157 -4.90 -13.72 -1.13
N GLY A 158 -5.85 -14.38 -0.45
CA GLY A 158 -5.72 -14.79 0.95
C GLY A 158 -5.91 -13.67 1.98
N LEU A 159 -5.93 -12.39 1.58
CA LEU A 159 -6.02 -11.25 2.49
C LEU A 159 -7.40 -10.56 2.49
N GLY A 160 -8.33 -11.01 1.65
CA GLY A 160 -9.67 -10.44 1.55
C GLY A 160 -9.72 -9.23 0.61
N GLU A 161 -10.68 -8.35 0.85
CA GLU A 161 -10.97 -7.20 0.00
C GLU A 161 -11.30 -5.95 0.83
N GLN A 162 -10.97 -4.78 0.30
CA GLN A 162 -11.39 -3.49 0.82
C GLN A 162 -12.35 -2.81 -0.16
N LYS A 163 -13.22 -1.96 0.38
CA LYS A 163 -14.08 -1.08 -0.39
C LYS A 163 -14.06 0.31 0.25
N GLN A 164 -13.76 1.33 -0.56
CA GLN A 164 -13.71 2.72 -0.12
C GLN A 164 -14.52 3.60 -1.06
N THR A 165 -15.20 4.59 -0.49
CA THR A 165 -15.87 5.66 -1.25
C THR A 165 -15.15 6.97 -0.98
N VAL A 166 -14.90 7.73 -2.03
CA VAL A 166 -14.33 9.08 -1.93
C VAL A 166 -15.42 10.06 -1.53
N ILE A 167 -15.20 10.82 -0.47
CA ILE A 167 -16.14 11.84 0.01
C ILE A 167 -15.44 13.20 0.07
N ALA A 168 -16.22 14.29 0.00
CA ALA A 168 -15.71 15.62 0.25
C ALA A 168 -15.22 15.75 1.71
N ASP A 169 -14.26 16.62 1.94
CA ASP A 169 -13.86 17.02 3.29
C ASP A 169 -15.04 17.77 3.96
N GLN A 170 -15.20 17.58 5.27
CA GLN A 170 -16.31 18.19 6.06
C GLN A 170 -15.77 19.36 6.87
#